data_4d8160c4215a029b4260e91cfff66d31
#
_entry.id   4d8160c4215a029b4260e91cfff66d31
#
_cell.length_a   1.000
_cell.length_b   1.000
_cell.length_c   1.000
_cell.angle_alpha   90.00
_cell.angle_beta   90.00
_cell.angle_gamma   90.00
#
_symmetry.space_group_name_H-M   'P 1'
#
loop_
_entity.id
_entity.type
_entity.pdbx_description
1 polymer ?
#
loop_
_entity_poly.entity_id
_entity_poly.type
_entity_poly.pdbx_seq_one_letter_code
_entity_poly.pdbx_strand_id
1 'polypeptide(L)'
;MPLSQTRWIDLPHVSDDRGVLTSIESGLDIPFAPRRVFFIRGGAGERGSHAHRVTSQLLVCITGTLQVEVSDGSASVTHTLSDPDRGLYVPPMIWIRMYDFAPGAVLLVLADTHYADATYVRDWDQFLALSRRERPV
;
A
#
# COMPACT_ATOMS: atom_id res chain seq x y z
N MET A 1 13.74 8.19 -6.44
CA MET A 1 12.66 8.88 -5.70
C MET A 1 11.61 7.88 -5.26
N PRO A 2 11.19 7.90 -4.00
CA PRO A 2 10.20 6.92 -3.53
C PRO A 2 8.89 6.90 -4.31
N LEU A 3 8.37 8.07 -4.71
CA LEU A 3 7.10 8.11 -5.45
C LEU A 3 7.21 7.41 -6.80
N SER A 4 8.33 7.48 -7.47
CA SER A 4 8.55 6.80 -8.74
C SER A 4 8.68 5.29 -8.57
N GLN A 5 8.94 4.80 -7.36
CA GLN A 5 9.00 3.38 -7.05
C GLN A 5 7.64 2.82 -6.65
N THR A 6 6.67 3.69 -6.35
CA THR A 6 5.28 3.28 -6.12
C THR A 6 4.72 2.82 -7.46
N ARG A 7 4.26 1.57 -7.52
CA ARG A 7 3.84 0.98 -8.79
C ARG A 7 2.83 -0.13 -8.60
N TRP A 8 2.11 -0.41 -9.67
CA TRP A 8 1.25 -1.59 -9.73
C TRP A 8 2.09 -2.84 -10.00
N ILE A 9 1.74 -3.92 -9.32
CA ILE A 9 2.32 -5.24 -9.56
C ILE A 9 1.19 -6.18 -9.94
N ASP A 10 1.27 -6.78 -11.12
CA ASP A 10 0.33 -7.80 -11.53
C ASP A 10 0.62 -9.08 -10.76
N LEU A 11 -0.43 -9.71 -10.23
CA LEU A 11 -0.32 -10.91 -9.41
C LEU A 11 -0.67 -12.14 -10.24
N PRO A 12 0.04 -13.26 -10.08
CA PRO A 12 -0.30 -14.49 -10.78
C PRO A 12 -1.71 -14.95 -10.41
N HIS A 13 -2.50 -15.30 -11.41
CA HIS A 13 -3.84 -15.79 -11.17
C HIS A 13 -4.26 -16.82 -12.22
N VAL A 14 -5.14 -17.71 -11.83
CA VAL A 14 -5.69 -18.78 -12.67
C VAL A 14 -7.20 -18.71 -12.59
N SER A 15 -7.83 -18.65 -13.75
CA SER A 15 -9.28 -18.59 -13.87
C SER A 15 -9.79 -19.86 -14.55
N ASP A 16 -10.79 -20.51 -13.96
CA ASP A 16 -11.47 -21.67 -14.51
C ASP A 16 -12.93 -21.68 -14.06
N ASP A 17 -13.66 -22.77 -14.35
CA ASP A 17 -15.07 -22.89 -14.00
C ASP A 17 -15.37 -22.78 -12.51
N ARG A 18 -14.36 -23.01 -11.66
CA ARG A 18 -14.49 -22.94 -10.20
C ARG A 18 -14.26 -21.53 -9.65
N GLY A 19 -13.78 -20.58 -10.48
CA GLY A 19 -13.48 -19.23 -10.07
C GLY A 19 -12.06 -18.82 -10.41
N VAL A 20 -11.54 -17.82 -9.68
CA VAL A 20 -10.22 -17.27 -9.89
C VAL A 20 -9.38 -17.45 -8.62
N LEU A 21 -8.19 -18.00 -8.77
CA LEU A 21 -7.20 -18.12 -7.70
C LEU A 21 -6.08 -17.14 -7.97
N THR A 22 -5.80 -16.27 -7.01
CA THR A 22 -4.69 -15.31 -7.10
C THR A 22 -3.69 -15.63 -5.99
N SER A 23 -2.41 -15.65 -6.33
CA SER A 23 -1.36 -16.00 -5.39
C SER A 23 -0.29 -14.92 -5.31
N ILE A 24 0.39 -14.88 -4.16
CA ILE A 24 1.53 -13.99 -3.93
C ILE A 24 2.62 -14.82 -3.26
N GLU A 25 3.75 -14.96 -3.94
CA GLU A 25 4.90 -15.67 -3.37
C GLU A 25 5.95 -14.66 -2.92
N SER A 26 6.43 -14.86 -1.71
CA SER A 26 7.41 -14.01 -1.06
C SER A 26 8.69 -13.90 -1.88
N GLY A 27 9.10 -12.68 -2.19
CA GLY A 27 10.35 -12.43 -2.90
C GLY A 27 10.34 -12.83 -4.38
N LEU A 28 9.23 -13.40 -4.88
CA LEU A 28 9.08 -13.79 -6.27
C LEU A 28 8.12 -12.85 -7.00
N ASP A 29 6.90 -12.75 -6.52
CA ASP A 29 5.88 -11.89 -7.15
C ASP A 29 5.96 -10.45 -6.67
N ILE A 30 6.48 -10.24 -5.48
CA ILE A 30 6.65 -8.94 -4.86
C ILE A 30 8.09 -8.77 -4.39
N PRO A 31 8.60 -7.52 -4.33
CA PRO A 31 10.03 -7.29 -4.06
C PRO A 31 10.40 -7.35 -2.57
N PHE A 32 9.66 -8.07 -1.75
CA PHE A 32 9.97 -8.25 -0.33
C PHE A 32 9.35 -9.53 0.21
N ALA A 33 9.80 -9.93 1.39
CA ALA A 33 9.24 -11.05 2.13
C ALA A 33 8.23 -10.51 3.15
N PRO A 34 6.92 -10.80 2.99
CA PRO A 34 5.93 -10.35 3.95
C PRO A 34 6.17 -10.97 5.33
N ARG A 35 6.13 -10.13 6.35
CA ARG A 35 6.19 -10.55 7.76
C ARG A 35 4.91 -10.27 8.51
N ARG A 36 4.03 -9.48 7.92
CA ARG A 36 2.74 -9.12 8.50
C ARG A 36 1.71 -9.05 7.40
N VAL A 37 0.54 -9.61 7.67
CA VAL A 37 -0.62 -9.53 6.80
C VAL A 37 -1.76 -8.98 7.63
N PHE A 38 -2.44 -7.99 7.10
CA PHE A 38 -3.66 -7.49 7.73
C PHE A 38 -4.64 -7.06 6.65
N PHE A 39 -5.90 -6.93 7.03
CA PHE A 39 -6.90 -6.44 6.09
C PHE A 39 -7.80 -5.42 6.77
N ILE A 40 -8.31 -4.49 5.97
CA ILE A 40 -9.17 -3.42 6.42
C ILE A 40 -10.51 -3.59 5.73
N ARG A 41 -11.56 -3.64 6.52
CA ARG A 41 -12.93 -3.59 6.00
C ARG A 41 -13.40 -2.16 6.10
N GLY A 42 -13.94 -1.63 5.01
CA GLY A 42 -14.25 -0.22 4.92
C GLY A 42 -15.40 0.21 5.80
N GLY A 43 -15.31 1.44 6.21
CA GLY A 43 -16.33 2.19 6.92
C GLY A 43 -16.28 3.62 6.42
N ALA A 44 -16.97 4.53 7.11
CA ALA A 44 -16.88 5.95 6.79
C ALA A 44 -15.54 6.52 7.27
N GLY A 45 -15.01 7.50 6.53
CA GLY A 45 -13.81 8.22 6.89
C GLY A 45 -12.55 7.71 6.24
N GLU A 46 -11.43 8.23 6.69
CA GLU A 46 -10.11 7.92 6.14
C GLU A 46 -9.32 7.05 7.10
N ARG A 47 -8.38 6.28 6.51
CA ARG A 47 -7.33 5.59 7.24
C ARG A 47 -5.98 5.97 6.68
N GLY A 48 -4.93 5.67 7.43
CA GLY A 48 -3.59 6.05 7.07
C GLY A 48 -3.27 7.43 7.60
N SER A 49 -3.00 8.37 6.70
CA SER A 49 -2.48 9.70 7.03
C SER A 49 -1.18 9.56 7.81
N HIS A 50 -0.29 8.72 7.25
CA HIS A 50 1.02 8.46 7.82
C HIS A 50 1.97 7.94 6.74
N ALA A 51 3.24 7.88 7.06
CA ALA A 51 4.24 7.18 6.29
C ALA A 51 4.93 6.15 7.15
N HIS A 52 5.51 5.13 6.53
CA HIS A 52 6.38 4.18 7.19
C HIS A 52 7.82 4.51 6.84
N ARG A 53 8.67 4.55 7.83
CA ARG A 53 10.06 4.92 7.60
C ARG A 53 10.87 3.78 6.99
N VAL A 54 10.54 2.53 7.36
CA VAL A 54 11.32 1.35 6.96
C VAL A 54 10.49 0.23 6.35
N THR A 55 9.16 0.37 6.31
CA THR A 55 8.27 -0.71 5.87
C THR A 55 7.85 -0.54 4.42
N SER A 56 8.03 -1.60 3.63
CA SER A 56 7.42 -1.73 2.30
C SER A 56 6.07 -2.42 2.44
N GLN A 57 5.12 -2.03 1.61
CA GLN A 57 3.76 -2.60 1.63
C GLN A 57 3.28 -2.91 0.23
N LEU A 58 2.39 -3.91 0.16
CA LEU A 58 1.57 -4.17 -1.01
C LEU A 58 0.11 -4.06 -0.61
N LEU A 59 -0.65 -3.25 -1.33
CA LEU A 59 -2.07 -3.03 -1.09
C LEU A 59 -2.88 -3.69 -2.19
N VAL A 60 -3.81 -4.58 -1.82
CA VAL A 60 -4.64 -5.32 -2.79
C VAL A 60 -6.11 -5.15 -2.39
N CYS A 61 -6.92 -4.61 -3.28
CA CYS A 61 -8.35 -4.53 -3.07
C CYS A 61 -9.00 -5.87 -3.43
N ILE A 62 -9.37 -6.65 -2.42
CA ILE A 62 -9.93 -7.99 -2.61
C ILE A 62 -11.34 -7.92 -3.16
N THR A 63 -12.14 -6.98 -2.69
CA THR A 63 -13.50 -6.77 -3.17
C THR A 63 -13.89 -5.30 -2.98
N GLY A 64 -14.76 -4.80 -3.85
CA GLY A 64 -15.19 -3.42 -3.81
C GLY A 64 -14.19 -2.47 -4.44
N THR A 65 -14.20 -1.23 -3.99
CA THR A 65 -13.30 -0.18 -4.46
C THR A 65 -12.89 0.71 -3.31
N LEU A 66 -11.73 1.34 -3.43
CA LEU A 66 -11.29 2.40 -2.54
C LEU A 66 -10.29 3.30 -3.26
N GLN A 67 -10.02 4.45 -2.66
CA GLN A 67 -9.02 5.39 -3.17
C GLN A 67 -7.79 5.37 -2.26
N VAL A 68 -6.62 5.40 -2.86
CA VAL A 68 -5.35 5.50 -2.14
C VAL A 68 -4.56 6.67 -2.71
N GLU A 69 -4.29 7.66 -1.88
CA GLU A 69 -3.41 8.76 -2.24
C GLU A 69 -2.02 8.47 -1.69
N VAL A 70 -1.01 8.60 -2.52
CA VAL A 70 0.40 8.45 -2.16
C VAL A 70 1.13 9.73 -2.46
N SER A 71 2.03 10.15 -1.56
CA SER A 71 2.78 11.40 -1.70
C SER A 71 4.21 11.22 -1.22
N ASP A 72 5.14 11.83 -1.93
CA ASP A 72 6.53 11.92 -1.49
C ASP A 72 6.85 13.24 -0.76
N GLY A 73 5.82 14.07 -0.55
CA GLY A 73 5.96 15.39 0.05
C GLY A 73 6.06 16.54 -0.96
N SER A 74 6.33 16.24 -2.22
CA SER A 74 6.36 17.23 -3.32
C SER A 74 5.21 17.02 -4.28
N ALA A 75 4.95 15.77 -4.63
CA ALA A 75 3.91 15.40 -5.57
C ALA A 75 3.04 14.32 -4.93
N SER A 76 1.82 14.20 -5.41
CA SER A 76 0.92 13.15 -4.97
C SER A 76 0.15 12.58 -6.16
N VAL A 77 -0.24 11.31 -6.02
CA VAL A 77 -1.01 10.59 -7.03
C VAL A 77 -2.10 9.82 -6.30
N THR A 78 -3.31 9.86 -6.83
CA THR A 78 -4.42 9.06 -6.31
C THR A 78 -4.67 7.89 -7.22
N HIS A 79 -4.72 6.70 -6.63
CA HIS A 79 -5.01 5.46 -7.33
C HIS A 79 -6.36 4.92 -6.87
N THR A 80 -7.16 4.42 -7.82
CA THR A 80 -8.36 3.65 -7.50
C THR A 80 -7.98 2.19 -7.45
N LEU A 81 -8.22 1.55 -6.31
CA LEU A 81 -8.01 0.12 -6.15
C LEU A 81 -9.36 -0.60 -6.32
N SER A 82 -9.42 -1.52 -7.28
CA SER A 82 -10.65 -2.25 -7.61
C SER A 82 -10.41 -3.65 -8.16
N ASP A 83 -9.15 -4.04 -8.34
CA ASP A 83 -8.78 -5.29 -9.01
C ASP A 83 -7.99 -6.18 -8.05
N PRO A 84 -8.52 -7.37 -7.67
CA PRO A 84 -7.81 -8.28 -6.77
C PRO A 84 -6.59 -8.95 -7.42
N ASP A 85 -6.42 -8.85 -8.73
CA ASP A 85 -5.32 -9.48 -9.43
C ASP A 85 -4.10 -8.57 -9.60
N ARG A 86 -4.11 -7.41 -8.96
CA ARG A 86 -2.97 -6.51 -8.94
C ARG A 86 -2.89 -5.78 -7.62
N GLY A 87 -1.68 -5.51 -7.19
CA GLY A 87 -1.42 -4.78 -5.96
C GLY A 87 -0.68 -3.48 -6.20
N LEU A 88 -0.89 -2.51 -5.34
CA LEU A 88 -0.13 -1.27 -5.34
C LEU A 88 1.04 -1.42 -4.37
N TYR A 89 2.25 -1.42 -4.92
CA TYR A 89 3.47 -1.46 -4.11
C TYR A 89 3.81 -0.05 -3.62
N VAL A 90 4.01 0.07 -2.30
CA VAL A 90 4.35 1.34 -1.65
C VAL A 90 5.65 1.15 -0.88
N PRO A 91 6.75 1.78 -1.33
CA PRO A 91 8.02 1.70 -0.61
C PRO A 91 8.01 2.53 0.67
N PRO A 92 9.06 2.42 1.52
CA PRO A 92 9.22 3.31 2.66
C PRO A 92 9.23 4.79 2.26
N MET A 93 8.88 5.64 3.19
CA MET A 93 8.88 7.11 3.03
C MET A 93 7.91 7.63 1.98
N ILE A 94 6.78 6.97 1.88
CA ILE A 94 5.62 7.47 1.13
C ILE A 94 4.50 7.74 2.13
N TRP A 95 3.97 8.96 2.09
CA TRP A 95 2.77 9.32 2.84
C TRP A 95 1.57 8.71 2.16
N ILE A 96 0.75 7.98 2.90
CA ILE A 96 -0.37 7.24 2.35
C ILE A 96 -1.66 7.62 3.06
N ARG A 97 -2.73 7.76 2.29
CA ARG A 97 -4.07 8.03 2.78
C ARG A 97 -5.05 7.14 2.02
N MET A 98 -5.91 6.44 2.76
CA MET A 98 -6.90 5.52 2.19
C MET A 98 -8.29 6.02 2.55
N TYR A 99 -9.17 6.13 1.55
CA TYR A 99 -10.49 6.72 1.75
C TYR A 99 -11.48 6.23 0.69
N ASP A 100 -12.73 6.65 0.82
CA ASP A 100 -13.82 6.29 -0.10
C ASP A 100 -13.95 4.78 -0.29
N PHE A 101 -13.90 4.04 0.81
CA PHE A 101 -14.19 2.62 0.77
C PHE A 101 -15.66 2.42 0.39
N ALA A 102 -15.91 1.72 -0.70
CA ALA A 102 -17.27 1.33 -1.07
C ALA A 102 -17.83 0.36 -0.02
N PRO A 103 -19.17 0.28 0.14
CA PRO A 103 -19.77 -0.68 1.03
C PRO A 103 -19.28 -2.10 0.73
N GLY A 104 -18.78 -2.80 1.74
CA GLY A 104 -18.24 -4.15 1.59
C GLY A 104 -16.83 -4.23 1.04
N ALA A 105 -16.16 -3.11 0.81
CA ALA A 105 -14.78 -3.14 0.33
C ALA A 105 -13.84 -3.77 1.36
N VAL A 106 -12.89 -4.55 0.87
CA VAL A 106 -11.84 -5.20 1.69
C VAL A 106 -10.49 -4.91 1.07
N LEU A 107 -9.60 -4.31 1.85
CA LEU A 107 -8.22 -4.04 1.47
C LEU A 107 -7.31 -5.00 2.22
N LEU A 108 -6.54 -5.81 1.48
CA LEU A 108 -5.49 -6.66 2.03
C LEU A 108 -4.17 -5.92 1.96
N VAL A 109 -3.41 -5.94 3.05
CA VAL A 109 -2.08 -5.32 3.09
C VAL A 109 -1.05 -6.35 3.52
N LEU A 110 0.02 -6.46 2.74
CA LEU A 110 1.21 -7.22 3.08
C LEU A 110 2.31 -6.23 3.43
N ALA A 111 3.02 -6.47 4.54
CA ALA A 111 4.08 -5.59 5.00
C ALA A 111 5.33 -6.40 5.36
N ASP A 112 6.51 -5.81 5.16
CA ASP A 112 7.78 -6.52 5.37
C ASP A 112 8.33 -6.38 6.78
N THR A 113 7.62 -5.73 7.69
CA THR A 113 8.00 -5.64 9.10
C THR A 113 6.87 -6.12 9.99
N HIS A 114 7.21 -6.61 11.18
CA HIS A 114 6.24 -6.80 12.25
C HIS A 114 5.73 -5.45 12.73
N TYR A 115 4.53 -5.41 13.29
CA TYR A 115 3.94 -4.16 13.77
C TYR A 115 4.85 -3.42 14.76
N ALA A 116 5.46 -4.16 15.67
CA ALA A 116 6.32 -3.58 16.69
C ALA A 116 7.57 -2.90 16.11
N ASP A 117 8.01 -3.31 14.92
CA ASP A 117 9.21 -2.78 14.26
C ASP A 117 8.89 -1.68 13.24
N ALA A 118 7.61 -1.47 12.96
CA ALA A 118 7.19 -0.43 12.03
C ALA A 118 7.39 0.94 12.67
N THR A 119 8.08 1.83 11.97
CA THR A 119 8.32 3.19 12.42
C THR A 119 7.39 4.12 11.66
N TYR A 120 6.30 4.52 12.32
CA TYR A 120 5.30 5.40 11.73
C TYR A 120 5.71 6.86 11.84
N VAL A 121 5.47 7.61 10.78
CA VAL A 121 5.53 9.07 10.79
C VAL A 121 4.11 9.56 10.59
N ARG A 122 3.50 10.10 11.66
CA ARG A 122 2.07 10.47 11.67
C ARG A 122 1.84 11.96 11.57
N ASP A 123 2.88 12.76 11.60
CA ASP A 123 2.81 14.20 11.46
C ASP A 123 3.33 14.60 10.09
N TRP A 124 2.52 15.34 9.34
CA TRP A 124 2.86 15.75 7.97
C TRP A 124 4.12 16.62 7.94
N ASP A 125 4.26 17.56 8.88
CA ASP A 125 5.44 18.43 8.91
C ASP A 125 6.70 17.64 9.21
N GLN A 126 6.62 16.67 10.11
CA GLN A 126 7.73 15.76 10.37
C GLN A 126 8.09 14.94 9.12
N PHE A 127 7.08 14.45 8.42
CA PHE A 127 7.29 13.73 7.17
C PHE A 127 8.01 14.59 6.14
N LEU A 128 7.58 15.83 5.96
CA LEU A 128 8.22 16.75 5.04
C LEU A 128 9.69 16.97 5.40
N ALA A 129 10.00 17.17 6.68
CA ALA A 129 11.36 17.36 7.13
C ALA A 129 12.23 16.13 6.85
N LEU A 130 11.74 14.94 7.14
CA LEU A 130 12.45 13.69 6.87
C LEU A 130 12.63 13.44 5.38
N SER A 131 11.60 13.69 4.57
CA SER A 131 11.68 13.57 3.11
C SER A 131 12.77 14.44 2.51
N ARG A 132 12.91 15.65 2.98
CA ARG A 132 13.94 16.59 2.51
C ARG A 132 15.35 16.10 2.82
N ARG A 133 15.53 15.49 4.00
CA ARG A 133 16.84 14.96 4.42
C ARG A 133 17.26 13.74 3.62
N GLU A 134 16.30 12.94 3.18
CA GLU A 134 16.57 11.67 2.50
C GLU A 134 16.62 11.82 0.98
N ARG A 135 16.32 13.01 0.45
CA ARG A 135 16.44 13.27 -0.98
C ARG A 135 17.88 13.58 -1.35
N PRO A 136 18.36 13.03 -2.49
CA PRO A 136 19.64 13.47 -3.04
C PRO A 136 19.61 14.96 -3.36
N VAL A 137 20.67 15.61 -3.05
CA VAL A 137 20.82 17.05 -3.35
C VAL A 137 21.15 17.20 -4.85
#